data_00ab2ba11973583b64d159620f333cd7
#
_entry.id   00ab2ba11973583b64d159620f333cd7
#
_cell.length_a   1.000
_cell.length_b   1.000
_cell.length_c   1.000
_cell.angle_alpha   90.00
_cell.angle_beta   90.00
_cell.angle_gamma   90.00
#
_symmetry.space_group_name_H-M   'P 1'
#
loop_
_entity.id
_entity.type
_entity.pdbx_description
1 polymer ?
#
loop_
_entity_poly.entity_id
_entity_poly.type
_entity_poly.pdbx_seq_one_letter_code
_entity_poly.pdbx_strand_id
1 'polypeptide(L)'
;MTKTEYITDPNHYFQLIEDKTKIIKHVDIISKDIMLVNYEDVKEFVEPDEFANVAIAAYVTAHARLKLYSVLELLGDRVLYFDTDSCMYIDRPGEKHPDIEEDRLGAWTDEHPEDTILSFASGGPKNYGYQYRDRHGQLHTKCKVKGLTLNYRASQVVNFGVLHRALKSGQVKEFQAVTKDPHKIMRLPNHDIVSKPLEKVYKMVYQKRVLLPNHNTVLYGYRSSSIKETETANHQIGRA
;
A
#
# COMPACT_ATOMS: atom_id res chain seq x y z
N MET A 1 19.49 1.67 10.26
CA MET A 1 19.40 1.77 8.78
C MET A 1 20.75 1.36 8.21
N THR A 2 20.77 0.48 7.20
CA THR A 2 22.04 0.02 6.60
C THR A 2 22.64 1.12 5.76
N LYS A 3 23.86 1.49 6.05
CA LYS A 3 24.69 2.43 5.27
C LYS A 3 25.55 1.65 4.28
N THR A 4 25.79 2.21 3.11
CA THR A 4 26.61 1.61 2.05
C THR A 4 27.68 2.60 1.64
N GLU A 5 28.93 2.18 1.66
CA GLU A 5 30.08 3.02 1.36
C GLU A 5 31.06 2.34 0.41
N TYR A 6 31.58 3.10 -0.55
CA TYR A 6 32.67 2.66 -1.42
C TYR A 6 34.00 3.08 -0.80
N ILE A 7 34.82 2.12 -0.45
CA ILE A 7 36.10 2.35 0.23
C ILE A 7 37.24 2.05 -0.74
N THR A 8 38.12 3.02 -0.90
CA THR A 8 39.34 2.94 -1.73
C THR A 8 40.61 2.96 -0.88
N ASP A 9 40.53 3.45 0.38
CA ASP A 9 41.66 3.46 1.32
C ASP A 9 41.52 2.30 2.31
N PRO A 10 42.50 1.36 2.33
CA PRO A 10 42.51 0.26 3.31
C PRO A 10 42.48 0.74 4.77
N ASN A 11 43.10 1.89 5.10
CA ASN A 11 43.10 2.40 6.47
C ASN A 11 41.68 2.79 6.90
N HIS A 12 40.89 3.35 6.00
CA HIS A 12 39.49 3.69 6.28
C HIS A 12 38.66 2.43 6.55
N TYR A 13 38.90 1.34 5.82
CA TYR A 13 38.27 0.07 6.07
C TYR A 13 38.59 -0.51 7.46
N PHE A 14 39.86 -0.46 7.87
CA PHE A 14 40.26 -0.92 9.21
C PHE A 14 39.65 -0.06 10.31
N GLN A 15 39.61 1.27 10.15
CA GLN A 15 38.95 2.17 11.09
C GLN A 15 37.46 1.82 11.24
N LEU A 16 36.81 1.47 10.14
CA LEU A 16 35.39 1.09 10.16
C LEU A 16 35.13 -0.23 10.89
N ILE A 17 36.07 -1.20 10.80
CA ILE A 17 36.00 -2.47 11.54
C ILE A 17 36.28 -2.30 13.03
N GLU A 18 37.22 -1.43 13.38
CA GLU A 18 37.60 -1.16 14.76
C GLU A 18 36.58 -0.31 15.50
N ASP A 19 35.69 0.37 14.77
CA ASP A 19 34.64 1.22 15.34
C ASP A 19 33.56 0.35 16.01
N LYS A 20 33.60 0.30 17.34
CA LYS A 20 32.65 -0.46 18.15
C LYS A 20 31.20 0.05 18.05
N THR A 21 30.99 1.21 17.47
CA THR A 21 29.64 1.79 17.25
C THR A 21 29.00 1.26 15.97
N LYS A 22 29.73 0.49 15.16
CA LYS A 22 29.31 0.00 13.86
C LYS A 22 29.33 -1.54 13.79
N ILE A 23 28.43 -2.09 13.03
CA ILE A 23 28.34 -3.52 12.73
C ILE A 23 28.46 -3.71 11.24
N ILE A 24 29.55 -4.31 10.77
CA ILE A 24 29.72 -4.67 9.37
C ILE A 24 28.74 -5.79 9.02
N LYS A 25 27.93 -5.59 8.00
CA LYS A 25 26.94 -6.55 7.53
C LYS A 25 27.42 -7.34 6.33
N HIS A 26 28.10 -6.66 5.42
CA HIS A 26 28.59 -7.26 4.19
C HIS A 26 29.73 -6.46 3.59
N VAL A 27 30.65 -7.15 2.91
CA VAL A 27 31.78 -6.56 2.19
C VAL A 27 31.87 -7.22 0.83
N ASP A 28 31.85 -6.43 -0.24
CA ASP A 28 32.09 -6.87 -1.61
C ASP A 28 33.36 -6.25 -2.15
N ILE A 29 34.26 -7.03 -2.73
CA ILE A 29 35.43 -6.55 -3.44
C ILE A 29 35.04 -6.32 -4.90
N ILE A 30 34.87 -5.05 -5.28
CA ILE A 30 34.47 -4.69 -6.65
C ILE A 30 35.66 -4.71 -7.60
N SER A 31 36.82 -4.24 -7.14
CA SER A 31 38.08 -4.24 -7.89
C SER A 31 39.26 -4.33 -6.95
N LYS A 32 40.51 -4.26 -7.50
CA LYS A 32 41.73 -4.22 -6.69
C LYS A 32 41.80 -3.03 -5.73
N ASP A 33 41.12 -1.94 -6.08
CA ASP A 33 41.24 -0.66 -5.40
C ASP A 33 39.91 -0.19 -4.77
N ILE A 34 38.80 -1.00 -4.92
CA ILE A 34 37.47 -0.58 -4.46
C ILE A 34 36.77 -1.72 -3.74
N MET A 35 36.37 -1.46 -2.52
CA MET A 35 35.46 -2.33 -1.74
C MET A 35 34.13 -1.62 -1.51
N LEU A 36 33.05 -2.37 -1.53
CA LEU A 36 31.74 -1.93 -1.09
C LEU A 36 31.48 -2.50 0.30
N VAL A 37 31.28 -1.64 1.28
CA VAL A 37 31.03 -2.05 2.66
C VAL A 37 29.61 -1.63 3.07
N ASN A 38 28.84 -2.58 3.56
CA ASN A 38 27.55 -2.34 4.16
C ASN A 38 27.67 -2.47 5.67
N TYR A 39 27.26 -1.46 6.40
CA TYR A 39 27.29 -1.44 7.86
C TYR A 39 26.05 -0.79 8.46
N GLU A 40 25.81 -1.05 9.72
CA GLU A 40 24.77 -0.41 10.54
C GLU A 40 25.38 0.12 11.82
N ASP A 41 24.89 1.25 12.29
CA ASP A 41 25.22 1.71 13.64
C ASP A 41 24.56 0.79 14.66
N VAL A 42 25.25 0.50 15.76
CA VAL A 42 24.66 -0.17 16.91
C VAL A 42 23.51 0.71 17.42
N LYS A 43 22.38 0.12 17.79
CA LYS A 43 21.14 0.84 18.10
C LYS A 43 21.28 1.97 19.10
N GLU A 44 22.25 1.85 20.01
CA GLU A 44 22.55 2.81 21.05
C GLU A 44 23.33 4.04 20.54
N PHE A 45 23.91 3.95 19.34
CA PHE A 45 24.75 4.98 18.71
C PHE A 45 24.20 5.50 17.38
N VAL A 46 22.89 5.33 17.15
CA VAL A 46 22.24 5.90 15.96
C VAL A 46 22.16 7.41 16.11
N GLU A 47 22.99 8.13 15.38
CA GLU A 47 22.90 9.58 15.29
C GLU A 47 21.67 9.98 14.46
N PRO A 48 20.93 11.03 14.88
CA PRO A 48 19.88 11.59 14.06
C PRO A 48 20.46 12.08 12.72
N ASP A 49 19.75 11.82 11.62
CA ASP A 49 20.10 12.38 10.31
C ASP A 49 20.02 13.92 10.38
N GLU A 50 21.09 14.62 9.99
CA GLU A 50 21.13 16.10 9.98
C GLU A 50 20.01 16.74 9.15
N PHE A 51 19.52 16.02 8.15
CA PHE A 51 18.43 16.47 7.28
C PHE A 51 17.05 16.00 7.75
N ALA A 52 16.94 15.23 8.82
CA ALA A 52 15.69 14.73 9.36
C ALA A 52 15.18 15.61 10.51
N ASN A 53 13.98 16.16 10.35
CA ASN A 53 13.27 16.86 11.41
C ASN A 53 11.99 16.14 11.76
N VAL A 54 11.99 15.42 12.88
CA VAL A 54 10.85 14.60 13.34
C VAL A 54 9.61 15.47 13.61
N ALA A 55 9.78 16.68 14.14
CA ALA A 55 8.68 17.59 14.42
C ALA A 55 7.99 18.03 13.11
N ILE A 56 8.77 18.49 12.13
CA ILE A 56 8.22 18.85 10.81
C ILE A 56 7.52 17.65 10.17
N ALA A 57 8.14 16.47 10.18
CA ALA A 57 7.53 15.28 9.61
C ALA A 57 6.18 14.91 10.29
N ALA A 58 6.11 15.04 11.61
CA ALA A 58 4.88 14.82 12.36
C ALA A 58 3.78 15.82 11.99
N TYR A 59 4.12 17.12 11.91
CA TYR A 59 3.16 18.16 11.52
C TYR A 59 2.68 17.98 10.08
N VAL A 60 3.56 17.70 9.14
CA VAL A 60 3.20 17.45 7.72
C VAL A 60 2.20 16.32 7.62
N THR A 61 2.47 15.18 8.27
CA THR A 61 1.55 14.04 8.24
C THR A 61 0.24 14.30 8.99
N ALA A 62 0.26 15.11 10.05
CA ALA A 62 -0.94 15.52 10.76
C ALA A 62 -1.83 16.44 9.91
N HIS A 63 -1.26 17.45 9.28
CA HIS A 63 -1.99 18.36 8.36
C HIS A 63 -2.56 17.61 7.16
N ALA A 64 -1.81 16.70 6.55
CA ALA A 64 -2.32 15.88 5.46
C ALA A 64 -3.55 15.06 5.88
N ARG A 65 -3.52 14.45 7.08
CA ARG A 65 -4.68 13.74 7.62
C ARG A 65 -5.88 14.64 7.91
N LEU A 66 -5.65 15.82 8.48
CA LEU A 66 -6.74 16.77 8.74
C LEU A 66 -7.40 17.22 7.43
N LYS A 67 -6.60 17.45 6.39
CA LYS A 67 -7.11 17.78 5.07
C LYS A 67 -7.96 16.65 4.47
N LEU A 68 -7.51 15.40 4.58
CA LEU A 68 -8.31 14.25 4.16
C LEU A 68 -9.62 14.17 4.98
N TYR A 69 -9.56 14.34 6.30
CA TYR A 69 -10.74 14.25 7.17
C TYR A 69 -11.78 15.31 6.85
N SER A 70 -11.40 16.55 6.51
CA SER A 70 -12.35 17.58 6.11
C SER A 70 -13.13 17.19 4.85
N VAL A 71 -12.51 16.50 3.91
CA VAL A 71 -13.18 15.98 2.72
C VAL A 71 -14.06 14.76 3.04
N LEU A 72 -13.59 13.86 3.89
CA LEU A 72 -14.40 12.71 4.32
C LEU A 72 -15.65 13.16 5.09
N GLU A 73 -15.55 14.20 5.91
CA GLU A 73 -16.67 14.81 6.62
C GLU A 73 -17.67 15.46 5.65
N LEU A 74 -17.16 16.19 4.65
CA LEU A 74 -17.98 16.80 3.59
C LEU A 74 -18.77 15.76 2.79
N LEU A 75 -18.12 14.62 2.46
CA LEU A 75 -18.69 13.59 1.61
C LEU A 75 -19.61 12.62 2.36
N GLY A 76 -19.34 12.37 3.65
CA GLY A 76 -20.13 11.50 4.51
C GLY A 76 -20.31 10.09 3.96
N ASP A 77 -21.56 9.67 3.76
CA ASP A 77 -21.95 8.32 3.30
C ASP A 77 -21.63 8.05 1.83
N ARG A 78 -21.24 9.06 1.08
CA ARG A 78 -20.82 8.93 -0.31
C ARG A 78 -19.42 8.33 -0.49
N VAL A 79 -18.60 8.29 0.57
CA VAL A 79 -17.24 7.77 0.49
C VAL A 79 -17.26 6.26 0.27
N LEU A 80 -16.65 5.82 -0.84
CA LEU A 80 -16.47 4.41 -1.16
C LEU A 80 -15.13 3.87 -0.67
N TYR A 81 -14.07 4.69 -0.83
CA TYR A 81 -12.70 4.32 -0.50
C TYR A 81 -11.84 5.55 -0.29
N PHE A 82 -10.87 5.46 0.59
CA PHE A 82 -9.82 6.48 0.74
C PHE A 82 -8.50 5.85 1.16
N ASP A 83 -7.40 6.47 0.76
CA ASP A 83 -6.05 6.01 1.12
C ASP A 83 -5.10 7.21 1.13
N THR A 84 -4.61 7.56 2.31
CA THR A 84 -3.59 8.60 2.58
C THR A 84 -3.94 9.99 2.04
N ASP A 85 -4.00 10.16 0.74
CA ASP A 85 -4.15 11.42 0.00
C ASP A 85 -5.15 11.35 -1.17
N SER A 86 -5.92 10.27 -1.21
CA SER A 86 -6.93 10.05 -2.25
C SER A 86 -8.26 9.60 -1.67
N CYS A 87 -9.35 9.94 -2.36
CA CYS A 87 -10.70 9.56 -2.00
C CYS A 87 -11.51 9.23 -3.26
N MET A 88 -12.25 8.12 -3.20
CA MET A 88 -13.25 7.75 -4.21
C MET A 88 -14.62 7.85 -3.59
N TYR A 89 -15.55 8.51 -4.25
CA TYR A 89 -16.88 8.77 -3.71
C TYR A 89 -17.97 8.71 -4.79
N ILE A 90 -19.21 8.63 -4.35
CA ILE A 90 -20.39 8.70 -5.22
C ILE A 90 -20.68 10.16 -5.50
N ASP A 91 -20.66 10.54 -6.77
CA ASP A 91 -21.15 11.83 -7.22
C ASP A 91 -22.68 11.81 -7.28
N ARG A 92 -23.30 12.73 -6.55
CA ARG A 92 -24.77 12.94 -6.56
C ARG A 92 -25.07 14.35 -6.99
N PRO A 93 -25.92 14.55 -8.02
CA PRO A 93 -26.27 15.88 -8.48
C PRO A 93 -26.81 16.78 -7.36
N GLY A 94 -26.29 18.01 -7.27
CA GLY A 94 -26.70 19.00 -6.29
C GLY A 94 -26.07 18.86 -4.90
N GLU A 95 -25.25 17.87 -4.65
CA GLU A 95 -24.49 17.76 -3.40
C GLU A 95 -23.12 18.45 -3.51
N LYS A 96 -22.55 18.79 -2.36
CA LYS A 96 -21.24 19.45 -2.30
C LYS A 96 -20.11 18.52 -2.72
N HIS A 97 -19.15 19.06 -3.43
CA HIS A 97 -17.92 18.39 -3.84
C HIS A 97 -16.70 19.01 -3.16
N PRO A 98 -15.57 18.27 -3.07
CA PRO A 98 -14.31 18.88 -2.69
C PRO A 98 -13.90 19.97 -3.70
N ASP A 99 -13.27 21.03 -3.20
CA ASP A 99 -12.70 22.05 -4.07
C ASP A 99 -11.52 21.45 -4.85
N ILE A 100 -11.69 21.36 -6.16
CA ILE A 100 -10.67 20.87 -7.08
C ILE A 100 -9.96 22.08 -7.66
N GLU A 101 -8.63 22.09 -7.55
CA GLU A 101 -7.78 23.15 -8.07
C GLU A 101 -6.52 22.53 -8.68
N GLU A 102 -6.43 22.58 -9.98
CA GLU A 102 -5.27 22.10 -10.70
C GLU A 102 -4.04 22.98 -10.42
N ASP A 103 -2.86 22.40 -10.51
CA ASP A 103 -1.55 23.08 -10.42
C ASP A 103 -1.21 23.75 -9.09
N ARG A 104 -1.99 23.59 -8.03
CA ARG A 104 -1.65 24.08 -6.70
C ARG A 104 -1.23 22.96 -5.75
N LEU A 105 -0.02 23.08 -5.20
CA LEU A 105 0.47 22.13 -4.19
C LEU A 105 -0.48 22.05 -3.00
N GLY A 106 -0.87 20.82 -2.69
CA GLY A 106 -1.78 20.52 -1.61
C GLY A 106 -3.26 20.71 -1.96
N ALA A 107 -3.66 21.15 -3.15
CA ALA A 107 -5.04 21.11 -3.60
C ALA A 107 -5.49 19.68 -3.95
N TRP A 108 -6.79 19.48 -4.07
CA TRP A 108 -7.36 18.26 -4.62
C TRP A 108 -7.39 18.34 -6.14
N THR A 109 -7.06 17.25 -6.80
CA THR A 109 -7.13 17.12 -8.26
C THR A 109 -8.05 15.96 -8.62
N ASP A 110 -8.74 16.05 -9.74
CA ASP A 110 -9.50 14.94 -10.28
C ASP A 110 -8.56 14.05 -11.11
N GLU A 111 -8.41 12.76 -10.72
CA GLU A 111 -7.61 11.80 -11.49
C GLU A 111 -8.31 11.32 -12.77
N HIS A 112 -9.61 11.59 -12.92
CA HIS A 112 -10.45 11.12 -14.01
C HIS A 112 -11.38 12.21 -14.57
N PRO A 113 -10.88 13.41 -14.93
CA PRO A 113 -11.73 14.56 -15.25
C PRO A 113 -12.63 14.36 -16.49
N GLU A 114 -12.23 13.47 -17.39
CA GLU A 114 -12.97 13.16 -18.62
C GLU A 114 -13.62 11.77 -18.62
N ASP A 115 -13.40 11.01 -17.56
CA ASP A 115 -13.85 9.62 -17.45
C ASP A 115 -15.06 9.53 -16.49
N THR A 116 -15.88 8.51 -16.67
CA THR A 116 -16.98 8.22 -15.73
C THR A 116 -16.77 6.86 -15.10
N ILE A 117 -16.59 6.83 -13.78
CA ILE A 117 -16.52 5.57 -13.03
C ILE A 117 -17.93 5.00 -12.88
N LEU A 118 -18.15 3.79 -13.41
CA LEU A 118 -19.45 3.14 -13.47
C LEU A 118 -19.67 2.12 -12.36
N SER A 119 -18.61 1.48 -11.90
CA SER A 119 -18.68 0.42 -10.91
C SER A 119 -17.40 0.36 -10.10
N PHE A 120 -17.53 0.14 -8.80
CA PHE A 120 -16.44 0.04 -7.86
C PHE A 120 -16.55 -1.22 -7.01
N ALA A 121 -15.41 -1.84 -6.71
CA ALA A 121 -15.33 -3.03 -5.87
C ALA A 121 -14.11 -2.93 -4.95
N SER A 122 -14.29 -3.10 -3.63
CA SER A 122 -13.20 -3.09 -2.66
C SER A 122 -13.11 -4.40 -1.91
N GLY A 123 -11.96 -5.06 -2.01
CA GLY A 123 -11.60 -6.26 -1.24
C GLY A 123 -10.80 -5.95 0.03
N GLY A 124 -10.81 -4.70 0.50
CA GLY A 124 -10.11 -4.24 1.70
C GLY A 124 -9.02 -3.20 1.41
N PRO A 125 -8.20 -2.83 2.42
CA PRO A 125 -7.18 -1.80 2.28
C PRO A 125 -6.18 -2.09 1.16
N LYS A 126 -5.96 -1.12 0.28
CA LYS A 126 -5.07 -1.21 -0.90
C LYS A 126 -5.41 -2.38 -1.83
N ASN A 127 -6.70 -2.75 -1.86
CA ASN A 127 -7.21 -3.86 -2.64
C ASN A 127 -8.58 -3.48 -3.21
N TYR A 128 -8.61 -2.92 -4.40
CA TYR A 128 -9.82 -2.44 -5.04
C TYR A 128 -9.70 -2.47 -6.56
N GLY A 129 -10.82 -2.36 -7.20
CA GLY A 129 -10.90 -2.17 -8.65
C GLY A 129 -12.13 -1.40 -9.03
N TYR A 130 -12.11 -0.83 -10.21
CA TYR A 130 -13.23 -0.11 -10.78
C TYR A 130 -13.30 -0.27 -12.29
N GLN A 131 -14.49 -0.06 -12.84
CA GLN A 131 -14.76 0.04 -14.25
C GLN A 131 -15.13 1.47 -14.57
N TYR A 132 -14.54 2.01 -15.60
CA TYR A 132 -14.81 3.37 -16.06
C TYR A 132 -15.02 3.43 -17.57
N ARG A 133 -15.68 4.47 -18.01
CA ARG A 133 -15.87 4.81 -19.41
C ARG A 133 -15.04 6.05 -19.71
N ASP A 134 -14.20 5.97 -20.72
CA ASP A 134 -13.41 7.09 -21.17
C ASP A 134 -14.25 8.09 -22.03
N ARG A 135 -13.64 9.21 -22.38
CA ARG A 135 -14.24 10.25 -23.23
C ARG A 135 -14.69 9.74 -24.62
N HIS A 136 -14.15 8.62 -25.08
CA HIS A 136 -14.52 8.00 -26.36
C HIS A 136 -15.64 6.95 -26.22
N GLY A 137 -16.17 6.77 -24.99
CA GLY A 137 -17.19 5.80 -24.68
C GLY A 137 -16.71 4.37 -24.49
N GLN A 138 -15.38 4.14 -24.53
CA GLN A 138 -14.80 2.81 -24.32
C GLN A 138 -14.79 2.43 -22.83
N LEU A 139 -15.05 1.17 -22.55
CA LEU A 139 -15.02 0.61 -21.21
C LEU A 139 -13.64 0.09 -20.85
N HIS A 140 -13.13 0.57 -19.75
CA HIS A 140 -11.86 0.14 -19.18
C HIS A 140 -12.04 -0.36 -17.75
N THR A 141 -11.09 -1.15 -17.28
CA THR A 141 -11.05 -1.61 -15.89
C THR A 141 -9.69 -1.36 -15.27
N LYS A 142 -9.67 -0.96 -14.02
CA LYS A 142 -8.45 -0.83 -13.23
C LYS A 142 -8.57 -1.67 -11.97
N CYS A 143 -7.48 -2.32 -11.58
CA CYS A 143 -7.43 -3.13 -10.37
C CYS A 143 -6.10 -2.89 -9.67
N LYS A 144 -6.15 -2.61 -8.38
CA LYS A 144 -4.98 -2.46 -7.51
C LYS A 144 -5.07 -3.47 -6.37
N VAL A 145 -3.99 -4.20 -6.13
CA VAL A 145 -3.95 -5.29 -5.15
C VAL A 145 -2.70 -5.18 -4.30
N LYS A 146 -2.90 -5.18 -2.99
CA LYS A 146 -1.79 -5.09 -2.03
C LYS A 146 -0.83 -6.27 -2.15
N GLY A 147 0.46 -5.96 -2.29
CA GLY A 147 1.52 -6.97 -2.28
C GLY A 147 1.67 -7.79 -3.57
N LEU A 148 0.85 -7.51 -4.59
CA LEU A 148 0.93 -8.13 -5.91
C LEU A 148 1.26 -7.09 -6.98
N THR A 149 2.22 -7.42 -7.83
CA THR A 149 2.40 -6.68 -9.09
C THR A 149 1.53 -7.34 -10.14
N LEU A 150 0.48 -6.64 -10.58
CA LEU A 150 -0.40 -7.13 -11.64
C LEU A 150 0.27 -6.91 -13.01
N ASN A 151 1.24 -7.77 -13.34
CA ASN A 151 1.71 -7.87 -14.71
C ASN A 151 0.65 -8.53 -15.59
N TYR A 152 0.87 -8.63 -16.90
CA TYR A 152 -0.10 -9.19 -17.82
C TYR A 152 -0.64 -10.56 -17.38
N ARG A 153 0.23 -11.49 -16.94
CA ARG A 153 -0.19 -12.84 -16.50
C ARG A 153 -1.02 -12.80 -15.22
N ALA A 154 -0.58 -12.03 -14.24
CA ALA A 154 -1.30 -11.88 -12.97
C ALA A 154 -2.66 -11.20 -13.16
N SER A 155 -2.77 -10.24 -14.08
CA SER A 155 -4.03 -9.56 -14.39
C SER A 155 -5.08 -10.46 -15.06
N GLN A 156 -4.66 -11.56 -15.70
CA GLN A 156 -5.60 -12.57 -16.21
C GLN A 156 -6.29 -13.36 -15.07
N VAL A 157 -5.60 -13.48 -13.93
CA VAL A 157 -6.08 -14.24 -12.76
C VAL A 157 -6.75 -13.34 -11.73
N VAL A 158 -6.18 -12.15 -11.51
CA VAL A 158 -6.69 -11.15 -10.53
C VAL A 158 -6.97 -9.85 -11.27
N ASN A 159 -8.24 -9.54 -11.44
CA ASN A 159 -8.74 -8.35 -12.13
C ASN A 159 -10.05 -7.86 -11.53
N PHE A 160 -10.54 -6.72 -12.02
CA PHE A 160 -11.80 -6.14 -11.55
C PHE A 160 -12.98 -7.11 -11.63
N GLY A 161 -13.14 -7.83 -12.74
CA GLY A 161 -14.26 -8.76 -12.93
C GLY A 161 -14.26 -9.91 -11.91
N VAL A 162 -13.08 -10.43 -11.58
CA VAL A 162 -12.90 -11.47 -10.56
C VAL A 162 -13.21 -10.92 -9.17
N LEU A 163 -12.67 -9.74 -8.83
CA LEU A 163 -12.91 -9.06 -7.56
C LEU A 163 -14.41 -8.77 -7.36
N HIS A 164 -15.05 -8.18 -8.37
CA HIS A 164 -16.45 -7.82 -8.34
C HIS A 164 -17.38 -9.04 -8.20
N ARG A 165 -17.08 -10.14 -8.90
CA ARG A 165 -17.83 -11.39 -8.81
C ARG A 165 -17.72 -12.02 -7.42
N ALA A 166 -16.53 -12.09 -6.85
CA ALA A 166 -16.30 -12.65 -5.53
C ALA A 166 -17.05 -11.85 -4.43
N LEU A 167 -17.08 -10.52 -4.55
CA LEU A 167 -17.85 -9.67 -3.65
C LEU A 167 -19.35 -9.88 -3.79
N LYS A 168 -19.88 -9.97 -5.02
CA LYS A 168 -21.31 -10.21 -5.27
C LYS A 168 -21.79 -11.58 -4.78
N SER A 169 -20.97 -12.61 -4.90
CA SER A 169 -21.32 -13.96 -4.46
C SER A 169 -21.28 -14.15 -2.93
N GLY A 170 -20.74 -13.17 -2.18
CA GLY A 170 -20.51 -13.29 -0.73
C GLY A 170 -19.39 -14.25 -0.34
N GLN A 171 -18.73 -14.90 -1.30
CA GLN A 171 -17.66 -15.87 -1.08
C GLN A 171 -16.26 -15.19 -0.90
N VAL A 172 -16.23 -14.03 -0.26
CA VAL A 172 -15.03 -13.23 -0.11
C VAL A 172 -13.94 -13.94 0.68
N LYS A 173 -14.33 -14.69 1.72
CA LYS A 173 -13.39 -15.40 2.60
C LYS A 173 -12.77 -16.63 1.93
N GLU A 174 -13.48 -17.24 1.04
CA GLU A 174 -13.08 -18.48 0.35
C GLU A 174 -12.30 -18.18 -0.94
N PHE A 175 -12.38 -16.95 -1.42
CA PHE A 175 -11.74 -16.57 -2.65
C PHE A 175 -10.22 -16.52 -2.50
N GLN A 176 -9.54 -17.37 -3.24
CA GLN A 176 -8.09 -17.39 -3.38
C GLN A 176 -7.71 -17.55 -4.84
N ALA A 177 -6.66 -16.84 -5.26
CA ALA A 177 -6.11 -16.95 -6.59
C ALA A 177 -4.58 -17.00 -6.52
N VAL A 178 -3.97 -17.94 -7.23
CA VAL A 178 -2.52 -18.08 -7.29
C VAL A 178 -1.98 -17.35 -8.50
N THR A 179 -1.07 -16.42 -8.27
CA THR A 179 -0.35 -15.72 -9.35
C THR A 179 1.08 -16.25 -9.40
N LYS A 180 1.58 -16.49 -10.62
CA LYS A 180 2.92 -16.99 -10.87
C LYS A 180 3.70 -15.98 -11.70
N ASP A 181 4.87 -15.61 -11.22
CA ASP A 181 5.87 -14.85 -11.94
C ASP A 181 7.10 -15.74 -12.13
N PRO A 182 7.34 -16.28 -13.33
CA PRO A 182 8.44 -17.23 -13.54
C PRO A 182 9.81 -16.56 -13.50
N HIS A 183 9.89 -15.26 -13.67
CA HIS A 183 11.14 -14.52 -13.85
C HIS A 183 11.19 -13.25 -12.97
N LYS A 184 10.81 -13.37 -11.71
CA LYS A 184 10.92 -12.24 -10.77
C LYS A 184 12.38 -11.89 -10.56
N ILE A 185 12.76 -10.68 -10.94
CA ILE A 185 14.08 -10.13 -10.65
C ILE A 185 14.15 -9.76 -9.17
N MET A 186 15.17 -10.25 -8.49
CA MET A 186 15.38 -10.03 -7.07
C MET A 186 16.85 -9.68 -6.82
N ARG A 187 17.09 -8.73 -5.91
CA ARG A 187 18.41 -8.43 -5.38
C ARG A 187 18.63 -9.26 -4.11
N LEU A 188 19.70 -10.00 -4.08
CA LEU A 188 20.12 -10.77 -2.90
C LEU A 188 20.86 -9.88 -1.88
N PRO A 189 21.04 -10.32 -0.63
CA PRO A 189 21.80 -9.57 0.38
C PRO A 189 23.23 -9.24 -0.05
N ASN A 190 23.86 -10.11 -0.84
CA ASN A 190 25.20 -9.91 -1.42
C ASN A 190 25.18 -9.05 -2.69
N HIS A 191 24.09 -8.31 -2.94
CA HIS A 191 23.87 -7.46 -4.10
C HIS A 191 23.75 -8.13 -5.47
N ASP A 192 23.89 -9.44 -5.56
CA ASP A 192 23.63 -10.15 -6.81
C ASP A 192 22.19 -9.95 -7.28
N ILE A 193 22.02 -9.81 -8.58
CA ILE A 193 20.72 -9.75 -9.22
C ILE A 193 20.42 -11.11 -9.81
N VAL A 194 19.36 -11.75 -9.32
CA VAL A 194 18.93 -13.08 -9.77
C VAL A 194 17.49 -13.05 -10.26
N SER A 195 17.18 -13.94 -11.19
CA SER A 195 15.81 -14.22 -11.62
C SER A 195 15.35 -15.54 -11.00
N LYS A 196 14.25 -15.49 -10.24
CA LYS A 196 13.66 -16.65 -9.59
C LYS A 196 12.16 -16.73 -9.83
N PRO A 197 11.57 -17.92 -9.92
CA PRO A 197 10.12 -18.07 -9.93
C PRO A 197 9.54 -17.62 -8.58
N LEU A 198 8.44 -16.89 -8.64
CA LEU A 198 7.70 -16.44 -7.46
C LEU A 198 6.22 -16.79 -7.63
N GLU A 199 5.68 -17.49 -6.65
CA GLU A 199 4.25 -17.70 -6.52
C GLU A 199 3.71 -16.86 -5.36
N LYS A 200 2.56 -16.22 -5.57
CA LYS A 200 1.84 -15.50 -4.54
C LYS A 200 0.37 -15.88 -4.55
N VAL A 201 -0.18 -16.11 -3.38
CA VAL A 201 -1.61 -16.35 -3.20
C VAL A 201 -2.27 -15.01 -2.93
N TYR A 202 -3.16 -14.61 -3.82
CA TYR A 202 -4.08 -13.51 -3.59
C TYR A 202 -5.27 -13.98 -2.78
N LYS A 203 -5.60 -13.25 -1.73
CA LYS A 203 -6.82 -13.42 -0.94
C LYS A 203 -7.32 -12.06 -0.45
N MET A 204 -8.63 -11.91 -0.32
CA MET A 204 -9.22 -10.72 0.26
C MET A 204 -9.10 -10.76 1.77
N VAL A 205 -8.52 -9.71 2.36
CA VAL A 205 -8.30 -9.62 3.81
C VAL A 205 -8.77 -8.28 4.32
N TYR A 206 -9.75 -8.30 5.20
CA TYR A 206 -10.27 -7.12 5.89
C TYR A 206 -9.56 -6.94 7.24
N GLN A 207 -8.28 -6.64 7.20
CA GLN A 207 -7.51 -6.33 8.42
C GLN A 207 -8.02 -5.02 9.03
N LYS A 208 -8.18 -5.00 10.36
CA LYS A 208 -8.65 -3.84 11.15
C LYS A 208 -10.10 -3.43 10.88
N ARG A 209 -10.88 -4.20 10.13
CA ARG A 209 -12.29 -3.97 9.89
C ARG A 209 -13.07 -5.28 10.00
N VAL A 210 -14.32 -5.20 10.40
CA VAL A 210 -15.26 -6.32 10.43
C VAL A 210 -16.24 -6.14 9.27
N LEU A 211 -16.37 -7.16 8.43
CA LEU A 211 -17.36 -7.19 7.35
C LEU A 211 -18.72 -7.59 7.91
N LEU A 212 -19.73 -6.76 7.69
CA LEU A 212 -21.10 -7.01 8.06
C LEU A 212 -21.85 -7.81 6.98
N PRO A 213 -23.00 -8.46 7.30
CA PRO A 213 -23.80 -9.22 6.33
C PRO A 213 -24.28 -8.41 5.12
N ASN A 214 -24.48 -7.09 5.28
CA ASN A 214 -24.88 -6.17 4.21
C ASN A 214 -23.70 -5.67 3.36
N HIS A 215 -22.54 -6.32 3.43
CA HIS A 215 -21.29 -5.94 2.77
C HIS A 215 -20.65 -4.61 3.26
N ASN A 216 -21.24 -3.93 4.25
CA ASN A 216 -20.61 -2.81 4.91
C ASN A 216 -19.50 -3.28 5.84
N THR A 217 -18.58 -2.39 6.17
CA THR A 217 -17.49 -2.69 7.12
C THR A 217 -17.49 -1.69 8.27
N VAL A 218 -17.19 -2.18 9.46
CA VAL A 218 -16.97 -1.35 10.65
C VAL A 218 -15.54 -1.52 11.15
N LEU A 219 -15.05 -0.56 11.91
CA LEU A 219 -13.72 -0.61 12.51
C LEU A 219 -13.63 -1.80 13.48
N TYR A 220 -12.45 -2.42 13.55
CA TYR A 220 -12.19 -3.44 14.55
C TYR A 220 -12.38 -2.86 15.97
N GLY A 221 -13.15 -3.55 16.82
CA GLY A 221 -13.48 -3.07 18.14
C GLY A 221 -14.69 -2.13 18.22
N TYR A 222 -15.27 -1.72 17.08
CA TYR A 222 -16.51 -0.96 17.08
C TYR A 222 -17.65 -1.83 17.63
N ARG A 223 -18.32 -1.34 18.66
CA ARG A 223 -19.49 -2.00 19.29
C ARG A 223 -20.70 -1.11 19.10
N SER A 224 -21.67 -1.56 18.32
CA SER A 224 -22.99 -0.96 18.32
C SER A 224 -23.96 -1.90 19.04
N SER A 225 -24.96 -1.33 19.70
CA SER A 225 -26.00 -2.10 20.39
C SER A 225 -26.77 -3.06 19.46
N SER A 226 -26.73 -2.81 18.16
CA SER A 226 -27.36 -3.62 17.12
C SER A 226 -26.51 -4.77 16.56
N ILE A 227 -25.24 -4.89 16.95
CA ILE A 227 -24.29 -5.90 16.42
C ILE A 227 -24.17 -7.10 17.38
N LYS A 228 -24.81 -7.10 18.54
CA LYS A 228 -24.67 -8.15 19.54
C LYS A 228 -25.02 -9.56 19.06
N GLU A 229 -25.82 -9.70 18.02
CA GLU A 229 -26.19 -11.01 17.47
C GLU A 229 -25.17 -11.59 16.47
N THR A 230 -24.21 -10.81 15.99
CA THR A 230 -23.24 -11.25 14.98
C THR A 230 -21.86 -11.59 15.56
N GLU A 231 -21.59 -11.28 16.83
CA GLU A 231 -20.28 -11.52 17.46
C GLU A 231 -19.95 -12.99 17.67
N THR A 232 -20.97 -13.86 17.83
CA THR A 232 -20.76 -15.30 18.08
C THR A 232 -20.15 -16.03 16.88
N ALA A 233 -20.36 -15.55 15.67
CA ALA A 233 -19.84 -16.18 14.44
C ALA A 233 -18.39 -15.74 14.08
N ASN A 234 -17.91 -14.60 14.59
CA ASN A 234 -16.65 -14.00 14.16
C ASN A 234 -15.49 -14.16 15.17
N HIS A 235 -15.74 -14.68 16.37
CA HIS A 235 -14.68 -14.88 17.37
C HIS A 235 -13.72 -16.04 17.04
N GLN A 236 -14.10 -16.91 16.10
CA GLN A 236 -13.24 -18.00 15.62
C GLN A 236 -12.22 -17.59 14.53
N ILE A 237 -12.26 -16.36 14.04
CA ILE A 237 -11.44 -15.90 12.90
C ILE A 237 -10.18 -15.09 13.35
N GLY A 238 -10.06 -14.75 14.63
CA GLY A 238 -8.98 -13.92 15.16
C GLY A 238 -7.74 -14.68 15.66
N ARG A 239 -7.69 -16.01 15.50
CA ARG A 239 -6.53 -16.83 15.93
C ARG A 239 -6.14 -17.79 14.79
N ALA A 240 -5.35 -17.31 13.86
CA ALA A 240 -4.46 -18.10 13.00
C ALA A 240 -3.41 -17.17 12.38
#